data_fedbdf8ddcc66b60b3f836a728334d09
#
_entry.id   fedbdf8ddcc66b60b3f836a728334d09
#
_cell.length_a   1.000
_cell.length_b   1.000
_cell.length_c   1.000
_cell.angle_alpha   90.00
_cell.angle_beta   90.00
_cell.angle_gamma   90.00
#
_symmetry.space_group_name_H-M   'P 1'
#
loop_
_entity.id
_entity.type
_entity.pdbx_description
1 polymer ?
#
loop_
_entity_poly.entity_id
_entity_poly.type
_entity_poly.pdbx_seq_one_letter_code
_entity_poly.pdbx_strand_id
1 'polypeptide(L)'
;MNLKMKSTMMTMMFLLSALAGCAGGDGAVDLDDSDGGYDYASNVDNHRMLMGDVCDIKDLSGAYDWDGVKDIYENGEYAEKSDGSYRTLMGFADAAGKNHAYDDYYGADGSWNDFVSAAIDGTGPFDGESDTVRDQAVEKGIQNGVMTAYAIHELNAAIIKAEAGNWGPDDAQHAWDEGWAFYHGPDDADADFDGCGPFATAAKRGGNFGTGDATNIATLAAMNDGLAALVAEDMQGVIDARDEVLKNVVIVYSQASVRYASKMTVDLDEANGDYDKHQAEGHAFFRVIEAYVADHTDGCYNMAVHKVFYTGDIDASTCDAFMWTQHNGEGDYMCYNTVTHQVSTDVTTETECDGYSAQLFQERYGAEKINEIYDLKNDGDTDADYEAHVRMYLQPVWDAFGITADDIGTLQ
;
A
#
# COMPACT_ATOMS: atom_id res chain seq x y z
N MET A 1 -19.20 19.46 -23.33
CA MET A 1 -18.47 20.66 -23.72
C MET A 1 -17.04 20.45 -23.26
N ASN A 2 -16.09 20.55 -24.10
CA ASN A 2 -14.75 19.96 -24.13
C ASN A 2 -13.92 20.09 -22.84
N LEU A 3 -13.66 18.97 -22.16
CA LEU A 3 -12.56 18.82 -21.21
C LEU A 3 -11.24 18.83 -22.02
N LYS A 4 -10.42 19.82 -21.78
CA LYS A 4 -9.06 19.87 -22.30
C LYS A 4 -8.16 19.07 -21.37
N MET A 5 -7.92 17.83 -21.73
CA MET A 5 -6.76 17.05 -21.22
C MET A 5 -5.48 17.84 -21.54
N LYS A 6 -4.81 18.32 -20.51
CA LYS A 6 -3.44 18.80 -20.61
C LYS A 6 -2.51 17.60 -20.59
N SER A 7 -2.27 17.02 -21.76
CA SER A 7 -1.17 16.09 -21.97
C SER A 7 0.15 16.86 -21.82
N THR A 8 0.81 16.69 -20.67
CA THR A 8 2.20 17.06 -20.51
C THR A 8 3.03 15.90 -21.04
N MET A 9 3.48 16.01 -22.29
CA MET A 9 4.36 15.05 -22.93
C MET A 9 5.75 15.19 -22.28
N MET A 10 6.02 14.37 -21.27
CA MET A 10 7.33 14.25 -20.64
C MET A 10 8.15 13.27 -21.49
N THR A 11 9.13 13.81 -22.20
CA THR A 11 10.05 13.03 -23.03
C THR A 11 10.98 12.26 -22.11
N MET A 12 10.68 10.99 -21.87
CA MET A 12 11.49 10.08 -21.06
C MET A 12 12.66 9.56 -21.93
N MET A 13 13.86 9.88 -21.52
CA MET A 13 15.10 9.40 -22.14
C MET A 13 15.42 8.03 -21.52
N PHE A 14 15.03 6.95 -22.21
CA PHE A 14 15.35 5.58 -21.78
C PHE A 14 16.83 5.30 -21.97
N LEU A 15 17.52 5.05 -20.86
CA LEU A 15 18.78 4.30 -20.87
C LEU A 15 18.42 2.81 -20.96
N LEU A 16 18.66 2.20 -22.11
CA LEU A 16 18.63 0.74 -22.25
C LEU A 16 19.70 0.14 -21.35
N SER A 17 19.31 -0.35 -20.17
CA SER A 17 20.13 -1.31 -19.45
C SER A 17 19.90 -2.69 -20.06
N ALA A 18 21.00 -3.29 -20.50
CA ALA A 18 21.03 -4.56 -21.21
C ALA A 18 20.28 -5.67 -20.43
N LEU A 19 19.29 -6.25 -21.08
CA LEU A 19 18.69 -7.53 -20.72
C LEU A 19 19.76 -8.62 -20.79
N ALA A 20 20.24 -9.06 -19.63
CA ALA A 20 20.91 -10.34 -19.53
C ALA A 20 19.81 -11.39 -19.33
N GLY A 21 19.45 -12.09 -20.40
CA GLY A 21 18.60 -13.26 -20.33
C GLY A 21 19.29 -14.30 -19.44
N CYS A 22 18.66 -14.72 -18.35
CA CYS A 22 19.09 -15.83 -17.52
C CYS A 22 18.76 -17.13 -18.24
N ALA A 23 19.75 -17.73 -18.93
CA ALA A 23 19.71 -19.17 -19.22
C ALA A 23 20.12 -19.90 -17.92
N GLY A 24 19.27 -20.79 -17.42
CA GLY A 24 19.48 -21.56 -16.19
C GLY A 24 20.84 -22.26 -16.16
N GLY A 25 21.53 -22.16 -15.02
CA GLY A 25 22.75 -22.85 -14.69
C GLY A 25 22.69 -23.48 -13.30
N ASP A 26 23.10 -24.72 -13.20
CA ASP A 26 23.04 -25.62 -12.05
C ASP A 26 23.46 -24.98 -10.71
N GLY A 27 22.51 -24.87 -9.81
CA GLY A 27 22.67 -24.33 -8.44
C GLY A 27 21.37 -23.72 -7.86
N ALA A 28 20.41 -23.38 -8.71
CA ALA A 28 19.12 -22.86 -8.26
C ALA A 28 18.24 -23.97 -7.66
N VAL A 29 17.49 -23.66 -6.62
CA VAL A 29 16.40 -24.50 -6.14
C VAL A 29 15.41 -24.67 -7.29
N ASP A 30 15.07 -25.91 -7.61
CA ASP A 30 14.09 -26.25 -8.65
C ASP A 30 12.73 -26.40 -7.95
N LEU A 31 11.95 -25.31 -7.95
CA LEU A 31 10.59 -25.30 -7.43
C LEU A 31 9.62 -25.79 -8.51
N ASP A 32 8.44 -26.23 -8.12
CA ASP A 32 7.42 -26.53 -9.12
C ASP A 32 6.91 -25.24 -9.81
N ASP A 33 6.16 -25.39 -10.91
CA ASP A 33 5.77 -24.26 -11.76
C ASP A 33 4.49 -23.55 -11.26
N SER A 34 4.08 -23.73 -9.98
CA SER A 34 2.85 -23.13 -9.46
C SER A 34 2.92 -22.79 -7.98
N ASP A 35 2.22 -21.72 -7.54
CA ASP A 35 2.02 -21.37 -6.15
C ASP A 35 0.59 -20.90 -5.90
N GLY A 36 -0.06 -21.44 -4.87
CA GLY A 36 -1.37 -20.99 -4.42
C GLY A 36 -2.48 -21.08 -5.47
N GLY A 37 -2.27 -21.81 -6.58
CA GLY A 37 -3.19 -21.92 -7.70
C GLY A 37 -2.93 -20.97 -8.86
N TYR A 38 -1.76 -20.30 -8.86
CA TYR A 38 -1.24 -19.56 -9.99
C TYR A 38 -0.16 -20.37 -10.70
N ASP A 39 -0.33 -20.63 -12.01
CA ASP A 39 0.65 -21.34 -12.83
C ASP A 39 1.57 -20.31 -13.52
N TYR A 40 2.87 -20.39 -13.26
CA TYR A 40 3.86 -19.47 -13.84
C TYR A 40 4.09 -19.74 -15.34
N ALA A 41 4.14 -18.67 -16.13
CA ALA A 41 4.51 -18.76 -17.56
C ALA A 41 6.03 -18.81 -17.77
N SER A 42 6.81 -18.40 -16.78
CA SER A 42 8.27 -18.29 -16.82
C SER A 42 8.89 -18.70 -15.48
N ASN A 43 10.20 -18.98 -15.48
CA ASN A 43 10.91 -19.29 -14.25
C ASN A 43 11.21 -18.01 -13.44
N VAL A 44 10.66 -17.94 -12.22
CA VAL A 44 10.84 -16.88 -11.24
C VAL A 44 11.28 -17.39 -9.87
N ASP A 45 11.85 -18.61 -9.80
CA ASP A 45 12.25 -19.29 -8.55
C ASP A 45 13.11 -18.40 -7.66
N ASN A 46 14.03 -17.68 -8.25
CA ASN A 46 14.88 -16.72 -7.55
C ASN A 46 14.10 -15.63 -6.81
N HIS A 47 12.98 -15.16 -7.38
CA HIS A 47 12.12 -14.15 -6.75
C HIS A 47 11.23 -14.77 -5.67
N ARG A 48 10.72 -15.98 -5.93
CA ARG A 48 9.96 -16.78 -4.94
C ARG A 48 10.80 -17.03 -3.69
N MET A 49 12.08 -17.37 -3.85
CA MET A 49 13.00 -17.67 -2.75
C MET A 49 13.36 -16.48 -1.85
N LEU A 50 13.11 -15.23 -2.27
CA LEU A 50 13.23 -14.06 -1.39
C LEU A 50 12.35 -14.14 -0.14
N MET A 51 11.28 -14.94 -0.18
CA MET A 51 10.43 -15.15 0.99
C MET A 51 11.19 -15.77 2.17
N GLY A 52 12.24 -16.56 1.91
CA GLY A 52 13.14 -17.08 2.94
C GLY A 52 13.85 -15.95 3.69
N ASP A 53 14.43 -15.00 2.96
CA ASP A 53 15.06 -13.82 3.56
C ASP A 53 14.07 -13.02 4.42
N VAL A 54 12.81 -12.88 3.96
CA VAL A 54 11.73 -12.20 4.72
C VAL A 54 11.40 -12.93 6.02
N CYS A 55 11.31 -14.27 5.98
CA CYS A 55 11.03 -15.10 7.16
C CYS A 55 12.17 -15.03 8.19
N ASP A 56 13.41 -15.17 7.76
CA ASP A 56 14.56 -15.14 8.66
C ASP A 56 14.73 -13.76 9.31
N ILE A 57 14.54 -12.68 8.54
CA ILE A 57 14.54 -11.31 9.08
C ILE A 57 13.45 -11.13 10.14
N LYS A 58 12.25 -11.65 9.92
CA LYS A 58 11.17 -11.60 10.91
C LYS A 58 11.56 -12.28 12.22
N ASP A 59 12.18 -13.46 12.15
CA ASP A 59 12.62 -14.19 13.34
C ASP A 59 13.78 -13.49 14.06
N LEU A 60 14.77 -12.97 13.31
CA LEU A 60 15.89 -12.23 13.85
C LEU A 60 15.48 -10.89 14.46
N SER A 61 14.56 -10.14 13.81
CA SER A 61 14.07 -8.87 14.35
C SER A 61 13.27 -9.08 15.63
N GLY A 62 12.46 -10.15 15.69
CA GLY A 62 11.75 -10.56 16.92
C GLY A 62 12.69 -10.98 18.05
N ALA A 63 13.90 -11.42 17.74
CA ALA A 63 14.97 -11.71 18.68
C ALA A 63 15.85 -10.47 18.99
N TYR A 64 15.63 -9.35 18.31
CA TYR A 64 16.43 -8.11 18.35
C TYR A 64 17.89 -8.30 17.91
N ASP A 65 18.14 -9.27 17.04
CA ASP A 65 19.45 -9.49 16.41
C ASP A 65 19.63 -8.58 15.19
N TRP A 66 19.90 -7.31 15.46
CA TRP A 66 20.00 -6.28 14.42
C TRP A 66 21.16 -6.50 13.45
N ASP A 67 22.27 -7.11 13.91
CA ASP A 67 23.39 -7.45 13.04
C ASP A 67 23.00 -8.56 12.06
N GLY A 68 22.28 -9.59 12.52
CA GLY A 68 21.74 -10.65 11.66
C GLY A 68 20.70 -10.14 10.68
N VAL A 69 19.75 -9.31 11.13
CA VAL A 69 18.77 -8.64 10.27
C VAL A 69 19.46 -7.86 9.14
N LYS A 70 20.46 -7.05 9.50
CA LYS A 70 21.19 -6.23 8.55
C LYS A 70 21.94 -7.07 7.52
N ASP A 71 22.57 -8.16 7.96
CA ASP A 71 23.35 -9.05 7.07
C ASP A 71 22.45 -9.66 5.99
N ILE A 72 21.29 -10.23 6.37
CA ILE A 72 20.36 -10.81 5.39
C ILE A 72 19.75 -9.71 4.51
N TYR A 73 19.34 -8.56 5.08
CA TYR A 73 18.73 -7.48 4.32
C TYR A 73 19.66 -6.95 3.21
N GLU A 74 20.96 -6.76 3.52
CA GLU A 74 21.95 -6.20 2.60
C GLU A 74 22.56 -7.25 1.65
N ASN A 75 22.75 -8.51 2.09
CA ASN A 75 23.51 -9.52 1.35
C ASN A 75 22.66 -10.66 0.79
N GLY A 76 21.47 -10.92 1.34
CA GLY A 76 20.58 -12.02 0.96
C GLY A 76 21.13 -13.40 1.34
N GLU A 77 20.29 -14.41 1.34
CA GLU A 77 20.66 -15.80 1.67
C GLU A 77 20.01 -16.84 0.74
N TYR A 78 18.75 -16.65 0.35
CA TYR A 78 17.97 -17.66 -0.38
C TYR A 78 17.88 -17.44 -1.89
N ALA A 79 17.85 -16.20 -2.35
CA ALA A 79 17.60 -15.85 -3.74
C ALA A 79 18.89 -15.82 -4.58
N GLU A 80 19.59 -16.99 -4.67
CA GLU A 80 20.86 -17.11 -5.40
C GLU A 80 20.67 -16.98 -6.91
N LYS A 81 21.51 -16.15 -7.54
CA LYS A 81 21.58 -15.99 -8.99
C LYS A 81 22.58 -16.95 -9.61
N SER A 82 22.48 -17.17 -10.93
CA SER A 82 23.35 -18.07 -11.68
C SER A 82 24.86 -17.73 -11.59
N ASP A 83 25.22 -16.53 -11.18
CA ASP A 83 26.60 -16.09 -10.97
C ASP A 83 27.11 -16.29 -9.52
N GLY A 84 26.27 -16.88 -8.65
CA GLY A 84 26.56 -17.13 -7.24
C GLY A 84 26.40 -15.91 -6.32
N SER A 85 25.90 -14.78 -6.85
CA SER A 85 25.47 -13.65 -6.03
C SER A 85 23.99 -13.79 -5.66
N TYR A 86 23.54 -13.06 -4.63
CA TYR A 86 22.14 -13.09 -4.22
C TYR A 86 21.37 -11.86 -4.70
N ARG A 87 20.07 -12.01 -4.90
CA ARG A 87 19.13 -10.87 -4.88
C ARG A 87 18.94 -10.49 -3.40
N THR A 88 18.78 -9.21 -3.13
CA THR A 88 18.67 -8.72 -1.75
C THR A 88 17.42 -7.87 -1.58
N LEU A 89 16.81 -7.94 -0.42
CA LEU A 89 15.65 -7.10 -0.08
C LEU A 89 16.01 -5.62 -0.14
N MET A 90 17.21 -5.24 0.33
CA MET A 90 17.73 -3.88 0.16
C MET A 90 17.80 -3.47 -1.31
N GLY A 91 18.30 -4.35 -2.18
CA GLY A 91 18.41 -4.06 -3.61
C GLY A 91 17.07 -3.79 -4.28
N PHE A 92 15.99 -4.42 -3.82
CA PHE A 92 14.63 -4.13 -4.26
C PHE A 92 14.08 -2.85 -3.64
N ALA A 93 14.30 -2.64 -2.35
CA ALA A 93 13.82 -1.46 -1.62
C ALA A 93 14.50 -0.15 -2.09
N ASP A 94 15.74 -0.23 -2.59
CA ASP A 94 16.56 0.91 -3.06
C ASP A 94 16.59 1.05 -4.59
N ALA A 95 15.73 0.32 -5.32
CA ALA A 95 15.78 0.21 -6.76
C ALA A 95 15.41 1.52 -7.49
N ALA A 96 16.33 2.47 -7.55
CA ALA A 96 16.16 3.76 -8.19
C ALA A 96 15.71 3.66 -9.66
N GLY A 97 14.86 4.59 -10.10
CA GLY A 97 14.37 4.66 -11.47
C GLY A 97 13.39 3.55 -11.86
N LYS A 98 12.86 2.81 -10.90
CA LYS A 98 11.85 1.77 -11.13
C LYS A 98 10.41 2.33 -11.14
N ASN A 99 10.23 3.65 -11.08
CA ASN A 99 8.93 4.34 -11.05
C ASN A 99 7.99 3.78 -9.97
N HIS A 100 8.54 3.52 -8.80
CA HIS A 100 7.75 3.13 -7.65
C HIS A 100 6.88 4.31 -7.22
N ALA A 101 5.59 4.08 -6.99
CA ALA A 101 4.67 5.13 -6.55
C ALA A 101 5.15 5.83 -5.27
N TYR A 102 5.86 5.10 -4.41
CA TYR A 102 6.43 5.65 -3.17
C TYR A 102 7.54 6.67 -3.43
N ASP A 103 8.44 6.39 -4.39
CA ASP A 103 9.54 7.32 -4.72
C ASP A 103 8.97 8.63 -5.27
N ASP A 104 7.95 8.57 -6.11
CA ASP A 104 7.23 9.74 -6.61
C ASP A 104 6.50 10.49 -5.48
N TYR A 105 5.85 9.75 -4.57
CA TYR A 105 5.09 10.31 -3.47
C TYR A 105 5.99 11.00 -2.44
N TYR A 106 7.07 10.35 -2.03
CA TYR A 106 8.03 10.89 -1.05
C TYR A 106 9.08 11.82 -1.68
N GLY A 107 9.18 11.85 -3.02
CA GLY A 107 10.10 12.70 -3.78
C GLY A 107 11.57 12.28 -3.68
N ALA A 108 11.83 11.00 -3.41
CA ALA A 108 13.17 10.44 -3.31
C ALA A 108 13.16 8.96 -3.72
N ASP A 109 14.18 8.52 -4.47
CA ASP A 109 14.38 7.10 -4.75
C ASP A 109 14.70 6.33 -3.45
N GLY A 110 14.31 5.07 -3.38
CA GLY A 110 14.65 4.18 -2.27
C GLY A 110 13.92 4.49 -0.96
N SER A 111 12.72 5.09 -1.01
CA SER A 111 11.97 5.50 0.18
C SER A 111 11.66 4.35 1.15
N TRP A 112 11.51 3.10 0.65
CA TRP A 112 11.39 1.93 1.50
C TRP A 112 12.71 1.51 2.12
N ASN A 113 13.83 1.62 1.40
CA ASN A 113 15.15 1.36 1.95
C ASN A 113 15.50 2.33 3.09
N ASP A 114 15.20 3.62 2.89
CA ASP A 114 15.38 4.64 3.94
C ASP A 114 14.59 4.30 5.22
N PHE A 115 13.33 3.87 5.07
CA PHE A 115 12.49 3.48 6.20
C PHE A 115 13.02 2.25 6.93
N VAL A 116 13.31 1.17 6.20
CA VAL A 116 13.76 -0.11 6.79
C VAL A 116 15.15 0.04 7.41
N SER A 117 16.09 0.68 6.71
CA SER A 117 17.44 0.91 7.23
C SER A 117 17.43 1.79 8.48
N ALA A 118 16.61 2.84 8.52
CA ALA A 118 16.45 3.67 9.71
C ALA A 118 15.92 2.87 10.91
N ALA A 119 14.99 1.93 10.69
CA ALA A 119 14.47 1.06 11.74
C ALA A 119 15.52 0.05 12.23
N ILE A 120 16.28 -0.58 11.29
CA ILE A 120 17.39 -1.49 11.63
C ILE A 120 18.46 -0.77 12.44
N ASP A 121 18.86 0.43 12.03
CA ASP A 121 19.95 1.20 12.65
C ASP A 121 19.49 2.01 13.89
N GLY A 122 18.18 2.10 14.17
CA GLY A 122 17.61 2.91 15.26
C GLY A 122 17.90 4.41 15.06
N THR A 123 17.71 4.92 13.84
CA THR A 123 17.99 6.31 13.46
C THR A 123 16.74 7.02 12.92
N GLY A 124 16.83 8.31 12.64
CA GLY A 124 15.72 9.08 12.07
C GLY A 124 14.45 9.02 12.91
N PRO A 125 13.31 8.58 12.36
CA PRO A 125 12.06 8.42 13.12
C PRO A 125 12.18 7.44 14.29
N PHE A 126 13.13 6.50 14.22
CA PHE A 126 13.36 5.44 15.21
C PHE A 126 14.45 5.78 16.23
N ASP A 127 15.00 7.02 16.20
CA ASP A 127 16.01 7.45 17.19
C ASP A 127 15.38 7.51 18.58
N GLY A 128 15.95 6.69 19.49
CA GLY A 128 15.48 6.56 20.87
C GLY A 128 14.25 5.65 21.05
N GLU A 129 13.73 5.04 19.98
CA GLU A 129 12.64 4.08 20.07
C GLU A 129 13.10 2.73 20.64
N SER A 130 12.16 2.00 21.23
CA SER A 130 12.42 0.67 21.78
C SER A 130 12.70 -0.35 20.68
N ASP A 131 13.40 -1.46 21.04
CA ASP A 131 13.61 -2.56 20.12
C ASP A 131 12.29 -3.17 19.63
N THR A 132 11.22 -3.15 20.44
CA THR A 132 9.88 -3.61 20.02
C THR A 132 9.30 -2.72 18.91
N VAL A 133 9.43 -1.40 19.00
CA VAL A 133 8.98 -0.46 17.95
C VAL A 133 9.75 -0.68 16.66
N ARG A 134 11.07 -0.81 16.76
CA ARG A 134 11.96 -1.06 15.63
C ARG A 134 11.66 -2.40 14.94
N ASP A 135 11.42 -3.47 15.74
CA ASP A 135 11.01 -4.78 15.24
C ASP A 135 9.75 -4.70 14.39
N GLN A 136 8.71 -4.02 14.87
CA GLN A 136 7.48 -3.88 14.09
C GLN A 136 7.70 -3.11 12.78
N ALA A 137 8.52 -2.07 12.78
CA ALA A 137 8.84 -1.33 11.58
C ALA A 137 9.64 -2.17 10.57
N VAL A 138 10.62 -2.94 11.01
CA VAL A 138 11.43 -3.82 10.16
C VAL A 138 10.57 -4.96 9.61
N GLU A 139 9.90 -5.72 10.50
CA GLU A 139 9.06 -6.85 10.07
C GLU A 139 7.98 -6.41 9.08
N LYS A 140 7.17 -5.38 9.44
CA LYS A 140 6.04 -4.96 8.59
C LYS A 140 6.51 -4.17 7.36
N GLY A 141 7.59 -3.40 7.48
CA GLY A 141 8.20 -2.68 6.37
C GLY A 141 8.73 -3.60 5.28
N ILE A 142 9.40 -4.69 5.65
CA ILE A 142 9.92 -5.66 4.68
C ILE A 142 8.80 -6.58 4.19
N GLN A 143 8.15 -7.32 5.09
CA GLN A 143 7.14 -8.31 4.78
C GLN A 143 5.98 -7.75 3.93
N ASN A 144 5.58 -6.51 4.19
CA ASN A 144 4.44 -5.90 3.51
C ASN A 144 4.86 -4.74 2.61
N GLY A 145 5.72 -3.84 3.09
CA GLY A 145 6.12 -2.66 2.35
C GLY A 145 6.94 -2.98 1.11
N VAL A 146 8.14 -3.52 1.30
CA VAL A 146 9.06 -3.84 0.19
C VAL A 146 8.44 -4.86 -0.76
N MET A 147 7.88 -5.95 -0.23
CA MET A 147 7.32 -7.03 -1.04
C MET A 147 6.11 -6.55 -1.86
N THR A 148 5.18 -5.80 -1.27
CA THR A 148 4.01 -5.27 -2.00
C THR A 148 4.42 -4.20 -3.01
N ALA A 149 5.33 -3.29 -2.65
CA ALA A 149 5.81 -2.25 -3.56
C ALA A 149 6.39 -2.85 -4.83
N TYR A 150 7.21 -3.89 -4.67
CA TYR A 150 7.83 -4.54 -5.80
C TYR A 150 6.86 -5.43 -6.59
N ALA A 151 5.91 -6.10 -5.92
CA ALA A 151 4.84 -6.82 -6.61
C ALA A 151 4.07 -5.88 -7.57
N ILE A 152 3.61 -4.73 -7.09
CA ILE A 152 2.89 -3.75 -7.94
C ILE A 152 3.81 -3.15 -9.00
N HIS A 153 5.10 -2.93 -8.69
CA HIS A 153 6.08 -2.49 -9.69
C HIS A 153 6.15 -3.46 -10.87
N GLU A 154 6.27 -4.76 -10.63
CA GLU A 154 6.38 -5.76 -11.68
C GLU A 154 5.08 -5.90 -12.51
N LEU A 155 3.91 -5.77 -11.89
CA LEU A 155 2.65 -5.70 -12.64
C LEU A 155 2.61 -4.46 -13.57
N ASN A 156 3.09 -3.31 -13.12
CA ASN A 156 3.22 -2.12 -13.95
C ASN A 156 4.28 -2.29 -15.04
N ALA A 157 5.41 -2.95 -14.73
CA ALA A 157 6.44 -3.29 -15.71
C ALA A 157 5.91 -4.21 -16.81
N ALA A 158 5.05 -5.17 -16.47
CA ALA A 158 4.37 -6.03 -17.44
C ALA A 158 3.51 -5.20 -18.41
N ILE A 159 2.74 -4.23 -17.91
CA ILE A 159 1.96 -3.30 -18.75
C ILE A 159 2.87 -2.52 -19.69
N ILE A 160 3.95 -1.93 -19.19
CA ILE A 160 4.91 -1.14 -20.00
C ILE A 160 5.56 -2.00 -21.10
N LYS A 161 5.95 -3.25 -20.77
CA LYS A 161 6.52 -4.20 -21.74
C LYS A 161 5.48 -4.58 -22.81
N ALA A 162 4.23 -4.85 -22.41
CA ALA A 162 3.13 -5.15 -23.32
C ALA A 162 2.80 -3.97 -24.25
N GLU A 163 2.77 -2.74 -23.75
CA GLU A 163 2.62 -1.51 -24.56
C GLU A 163 3.72 -1.35 -25.63
N ALA A 164 4.93 -1.81 -25.32
CA ALA A 164 6.03 -1.85 -26.26
C ALA A 164 5.95 -3.02 -27.28
N GLY A 165 4.91 -3.86 -27.18
CA GLY A 165 4.68 -5.03 -28.04
C GLY A 165 5.41 -6.31 -27.58
N ASN A 166 5.97 -6.33 -26.39
CA ASN A 166 6.73 -7.45 -25.81
C ASN A 166 5.84 -8.28 -24.86
N TRP A 167 4.96 -9.11 -25.42
CA TRP A 167 3.92 -9.85 -24.70
C TRP A 167 4.37 -11.20 -24.13
N GLY A 168 5.53 -11.71 -24.56
CA GLY A 168 5.95 -13.09 -24.35
C GLY A 168 6.40 -13.43 -22.92
N PRO A 169 6.68 -14.75 -22.70
CA PRO A 169 7.10 -15.26 -21.38
C PRO A 169 8.48 -14.77 -20.94
N ASP A 170 9.29 -14.24 -21.84
CA ASP A 170 10.60 -13.65 -21.48
C ASP A 170 10.49 -12.13 -21.22
N ASP A 171 9.29 -11.53 -21.34
CA ASP A 171 9.05 -10.10 -21.25
C ASP A 171 7.92 -9.74 -20.29
N ALA A 172 6.70 -9.43 -20.82
CA ALA A 172 5.58 -8.97 -20.00
C ALA A 172 5.05 -10.06 -19.07
N GLN A 173 4.94 -11.31 -19.56
CA GLN A 173 4.50 -12.42 -18.72
C GLN A 173 5.49 -12.71 -17.59
N HIS A 174 6.82 -12.59 -17.85
CA HIS A 174 7.83 -12.75 -16.82
C HIS A 174 7.68 -11.72 -15.68
N ALA A 175 7.50 -10.44 -16.03
CA ALA A 175 7.27 -9.42 -15.01
C ALA A 175 5.96 -9.65 -14.24
N TRP A 176 4.90 -10.14 -14.90
CA TRP A 176 3.66 -10.49 -14.24
C TRP A 176 3.84 -11.63 -13.23
N ASP A 177 4.59 -12.67 -13.62
CA ASP A 177 4.96 -13.80 -12.75
C ASP A 177 5.78 -13.33 -11.54
N GLU A 178 6.76 -12.44 -11.74
CA GLU A 178 7.51 -11.83 -10.64
C GLU A 178 6.60 -11.12 -9.63
N GLY A 179 5.53 -10.46 -10.10
CA GLY A 179 4.53 -9.84 -9.25
C GLY A 179 3.88 -10.82 -8.27
N TRP A 180 3.51 -12.02 -8.73
CA TRP A 180 2.97 -13.06 -7.86
C TRP A 180 4.03 -13.65 -6.92
N ALA A 181 5.25 -13.84 -7.41
CA ALA A 181 6.38 -14.33 -6.60
C ALA A 181 6.65 -13.43 -5.38
N PHE A 182 6.57 -12.10 -5.54
CA PHE A 182 6.69 -11.16 -4.42
C PHE A 182 5.48 -11.16 -3.48
N TYR A 183 4.28 -11.38 -4.00
CA TYR A 183 3.07 -11.37 -3.20
C TYR A 183 2.88 -12.66 -2.40
N HIS A 184 3.11 -13.81 -3.02
CA HIS A 184 2.83 -15.14 -2.45
C HIS A 184 4.08 -15.82 -1.90
N GLY A 185 5.18 -15.84 -2.65
CA GLY A 185 6.34 -16.71 -2.40
C GLY A 185 6.08 -18.15 -2.83
N PRO A 186 6.96 -19.11 -2.47
CA PRO A 186 6.75 -20.52 -2.76
C PRO A 186 5.69 -21.14 -1.84
N ASP A 187 5.00 -22.19 -2.33
CA ASP A 187 4.11 -22.99 -1.51
C ASP A 187 4.88 -23.75 -0.42
N ASP A 188 4.26 -24.03 0.74
CA ASP A 188 4.86 -24.75 1.86
C ASP A 188 5.38 -26.15 1.48
N ALA A 189 4.83 -26.73 0.40
CA ALA A 189 5.30 -28.01 -0.11
C ALA A 189 6.73 -27.95 -0.69
N ASP A 190 7.12 -26.77 -1.17
CA ASP A 190 8.41 -26.53 -1.82
C ASP A 190 9.45 -25.92 -0.88
N ALA A 191 9.00 -25.03 0.01
CA ALA A 191 9.85 -24.38 1.00
C ALA A 191 9.05 -23.97 2.23
N ASP A 192 9.60 -24.19 3.43
CA ASP A 192 8.95 -23.87 4.72
C ASP A 192 9.07 -22.38 5.06
N PHE A 193 8.39 -21.53 4.27
CA PHE A 193 8.38 -20.08 4.44
C PHE A 193 6.99 -19.56 4.81
N ASP A 194 6.29 -20.28 5.69
CA ASP A 194 4.90 -19.96 6.07
C ASP A 194 4.77 -18.63 6.82
N GLY A 195 3.82 -17.87 6.38
CA GLY A 195 3.30 -16.72 7.11
C GLY A 195 4.13 -15.44 7.06
N CYS A 196 5.06 -15.29 6.10
CA CYS A 196 6.00 -14.18 6.04
C CYS A 196 5.74 -13.12 4.95
N GLY A 197 4.84 -13.36 3.99
CA GLY A 197 4.57 -12.46 2.87
C GLY A 197 3.26 -11.68 2.97
N PRO A 198 2.97 -10.85 1.95
CA PRO A 198 1.70 -10.12 1.82
C PRO A 198 0.48 -11.05 1.80
N PHE A 199 0.57 -12.20 1.13
CA PHE A 199 -0.48 -13.24 1.08
C PHE A 199 -0.91 -13.70 2.49
N ALA A 200 0.07 -14.00 3.35
CA ALA A 200 -0.20 -14.39 4.73
C ALA A 200 -0.79 -13.23 5.56
N THR A 201 -0.37 -12.00 5.30
CA THR A 201 -0.97 -10.82 5.93
C THR A 201 -2.43 -10.66 5.52
N ALA A 202 -2.76 -10.83 4.25
CA ALA A 202 -4.13 -10.77 3.75
C ALA A 202 -5.03 -11.79 4.43
N ALA A 203 -4.61 -13.06 4.55
CA ALA A 203 -5.34 -14.10 5.27
C ALA A 203 -5.58 -13.72 6.75
N LYS A 204 -4.55 -13.19 7.44
CA LYS A 204 -4.67 -12.73 8.83
C LYS A 204 -5.65 -11.55 8.96
N ARG A 205 -5.64 -10.60 8.03
CA ARG A 205 -6.56 -9.45 8.06
C ARG A 205 -8.00 -9.90 7.79
N GLY A 206 -8.21 -10.72 6.76
CA GLY A 206 -9.52 -11.28 6.48
C GLY A 206 -10.10 -12.06 7.67
N GLY A 207 -9.28 -12.85 8.38
CA GLY A 207 -9.68 -13.50 9.62
C GLY A 207 -10.08 -12.51 10.73
N ASN A 208 -9.35 -11.39 10.90
CA ASN A 208 -9.67 -10.37 11.89
C ASN A 208 -10.94 -9.58 11.57
N PHE A 209 -11.30 -9.45 10.30
CA PHE A 209 -12.46 -8.66 9.86
C PHE A 209 -13.66 -9.52 9.43
N GLY A 210 -13.55 -10.84 9.54
CA GLY A 210 -14.63 -11.76 9.19
C GLY A 210 -14.85 -11.94 7.70
N THR A 211 -13.94 -11.46 6.84
CA THR A 211 -13.99 -11.65 5.37
C THR A 211 -13.29 -12.94 4.90
N GLY A 212 -12.58 -13.63 5.81
CA GLY A 212 -11.85 -14.86 5.48
C GLY A 212 -10.80 -14.64 4.40
N ASP A 213 -10.73 -15.54 3.42
CA ASP A 213 -9.73 -15.48 2.35
C ASP A 213 -10.19 -14.68 1.11
N ALA A 214 -11.24 -13.85 1.23
CA ALA A 214 -11.85 -13.16 0.08
C ALA A 214 -10.85 -12.34 -0.74
N THR A 215 -9.96 -11.58 -0.09
CA THR A 215 -8.94 -10.78 -0.77
C THR A 215 -7.89 -11.63 -1.48
N ASN A 216 -7.42 -12.72 -0.87
CA ASN A 216 -6.48 -13.65 -1.52
C ASN A 216 -7.10 -14.36 -2.71
N ILE A 217 -8.37 -14.79 -2.60
CA ILE A 217 -9.11 -15.39 -3.71
C ILE A 217 -9.27 -14.40 -4.87
N ALA A 218 -9.63 -13.15 -4.58
CA ALA A 218 -9.80 -12.12 -5.59
C ALA A 218 -8.45 -11.73 -6.23
N THR A 219 -7.38 -11.63 -5.45
CA THR A 219 -6.02 -11.35 -5.96
C THR A 219 -5.54 -12.48 -6.88
N LEU A 220 -5.69 -13.74 -6.47
CA LEU A 220 -5.35 -14.89 -7.31
C LEU A 220 -6.14 -14.91 -8.62
N ALA A 221 -7.46 -14.63 -8.56
CA ALA A 221 -8.28 -14.55 -9.76
C ALA A 221 -7.80 -13.45 -10.70
N ALA A 222 -7.48 -12.25 -10.17
CA ALA A 222 -6.94 -11.15 -10.95
C ALA A 222 -5.57 -11.49 -11.57
N MET A 223 -4.69 -12.17 -10.84
CA MET A 223 -3.39 -12.62 -11.36
C MET A 223 -3.56 -13.59 -12.52
N ASN A 224 -4.44 -14.58 -12.40
CA ASN A 224 -4.73 -15.53 -13.48
C ASN A 224 -5.38 -14.84 -14.70
N ASP A 225 -6.33 -13.92 -14.47
CA ASP A 225 -6.99 -13.16 -15.53
C ASP A 225 -5.99 -12.25 -16.28
N GLY A 226 -5.07 -11.59 -15.55
CA GLY A 226 -4.03 -10.75 -16.12
C GLY A 226 -3.01 -11.54 -16.98
N LEU A 227 -2.59 -12.71 -16.51
CA LEU A 227 -1.74 -13.60 -17.32
C LEU A 227 -2.47 -14.07 -18.58
N ALA A 228 -3.74 -14.45 -18.48
CA ALA A 228 -4.54 -14.83 -19.64
C ALA A 228 -4.73 -13.65 -20.62
N ALA A 229 -4.90 -12.43 -20.12
CA ALA A 229 -4.97 -11.23 -20.94
C ALA A 229 -3.63 -10.92 -21.65
N LEU A 230 -2.48 -11.12 -20.98
CA LEU A 230 -1.16 -11.02 -21.59
C LEU A 230 -0.98 -12.03 -22.72
N VAL A 231 -1.38 -13.28 -22.53
CA VAL A 231 -1.33 -14.32 -23.58
C VAL A 231 -2.26 -13.97 -24.75
N ALA A 232 -3.38 -13.32 -24.50
CA ALA A 232 -4.33 -12.87 -25.52
C ALA A 232 -3.97 -11.53 -26.17
N GLU A 233 -2.92 -10.86 -25.72
CA GLU A 233 -2.52 -9.49 -26.11
C GLU A 233 -3.66 -8.46 -25.86
N ASP A 234 -4.44 -8.67 -24.79
CA ASP A 234 -5.54 -7.79 -24.35
C ASP A 234 -5.04 -6.77 -23.30
N MET A 235 -4.63 -5.60 -23.76
CA MET A 235 -4.10 -4.54 -22.90
C MET A 235 -5.09 -4.10 -21.82
N GLN A 236 -6.38 -3.95 -22.16
CA GLN A 236 -7.37 -3.51 -21.17
C GLN A 236 -7.57 -4.57 -20.09
N GLY A 237 -7.61 -5.84 -20.46
CA GLY A 237 -7.69 -6.95 -19.51
C GLY A 237 -6.50 -6.99 -18.54
N VAL A 238 -5.27 -6.68 -19.01
CA VAL A 238 -4.09 -6.59 -18.14
C VAL A 238 -4.20 -5.42 -17.15
N ILE A 239 -4.64 -4.24 -17.62
CA ILE A 239 -4.82 -3.05 -16.78
C ILE A 239 -5.90 -3.32 -15.73
N ASP A 240 -7.06 -3.86 -16.13
CA ASP A 240 -8.17 -4.15 -15.23
C ASP A 240 -7.75 -5.16 -14.14
N ALA A 241 -6.96 -6.17 -14.51
CA ALA A 241 -6.43 -7.16 -13.57
C ALA A 241 -5.44 -6.53 -12.56
N ARG A 242 -4.50 -5.67 -13.01
CA ARG A 242 -3.60 -4.95 -12.12
C ARG A 242 -4.37 -4.05 -11.16
N ASP A 243 -5.40 -3.35 -11.63
CA ASP A 243 -6.22 -2.46 -10.81
C ASP A 243 -7.00 -3.25 -9.74
N GLU A 244 -7.48 -4.45 -10.06
CA GLU A 244 -8.12 -5.33 -9.09
C GLU A 244 -7.11 -5.84 -8.03
N VAL A 245 -5.87 -6.20 -8.41
CA VAL A 245 -4.82 -6.53 -7.44
C VAL A 245 -4.56 -5.34 -6.50
N LEU A 246 -4.39 -4.13 -7.04
CA LEU A 246 -4.17 -2.93 -6.23
C LEU A 246 -5.35 -2.63 -5.29
N LYS A 247 -6.59 -2.80 -5.75
CA LYS A 247 -7.79 -2.67 -4.91
C LYS A 247 -7.74 -3.64 -3.72
N ASN A 248 -7.38 -4.90 -3.94
CA ASN A 248 -7.26 -5.89 -2.87
C ASN A 248 -6.12 -5.54 -1.89
N VAL A 249 -5.01 -5.01 -2.37
CA VAL A 249 -3.93 -4.44 -1.53
C VAL A 249 -4.49 -3.31 -0.65
N VAL A 250 -5.26 -2.38 -1.22
CA VAL A 250 -5.89 -1.28 -0.44
C VAL A 250 -6.85 -1.83 0.61
N ILE A 251 -7.63 -2.87 0.33
CA ILE A 251 -8.52 -3.52 1.33
C ILE A 251 -7.69 -4.06 2.50
N VAL A 252 -6.67 -4.88 2.22
CA VAL A 252 -5.85 -5.54 3.26
C VAL A 252 -5.20 -4.52 4.19
N TYR A 253 -4.58 -3.48 3.63
CA TYR A 253 -3.85 -2.51 4.44
C TYR A 253 -4.74 -1.41 5.05
N SER A 254 -5.94 -1.19 4.51
CA SER A 254 -7.01 -0.47 5.21
C SER A 254 -7.47 -1.23 6.45
N GLN A 255 -7.73 -2.54 6.33
CA GLN A 255 -8.06 -3.41 7.47
C GLN A 255 -6.94 -3.38 8.52
N ALA A 256 -5.68 -3.48 8.09
CA ALA A 256 -4.53 -3.41 9.00
C ALA A 256 -4.48 -2.06 9.73
N SER A 257 -4.59 -0.94 9.01
CA SER A 257 -4.59 0.40 9.60
C SER A 257 -5.73 0.55 10.62
N VAL A 258 -6.96 0.22 10.25
CA VAL A 258 -8.12 0.26 11.16
C VAL A 258 -7.91 -0.59 12.41
N ARG A 259 -7.38 -1.82 12.26
CA ARG A 259 -7.13 -2.72 13.38
C ARG A 259 -6.14 -2.14 14.40
N TYR A 260 -5.04 -1.55 13.93
CA TYR A 260 -4.04 -1.02 14.84
C TYR A 260 -4.45 0.30 15.48
N ALA A 261 -5.23 1.12 14.79
CA ALA A 261 -5.91 2.25 15.40
C ALA A 261 -6.85 1.82 16.55
N SER A 262 -7.64 0.77 16.34
CA SER A 262 -8.51 0.19 17.39
C SER A 262 -7.70 -0.32 18.58
N LYS A 263 -6.58 -1.01 18.34
CA LYS A 263 -5.68 -1.49 19.39
C LYS A 263 -5.07 -0.34 20.19
N MET A 264 -4.60 0.72 19.54
CA MET A 264 -4.07 1.90 20.21
C MET A 264 -5.09 2.56 21.14
N THR A 265 -6.37 2.65 20.75
CA THR A 265 -7.44 3.14 21.61
C THR A 265 -7.58 2.26 22.87
N VAL A 266 -7.60 0.94 22.70
CA VAL A 266 -7.68 -0.01 23.83
C VAL A 266 -6.46 0.08 24.75
N ASP A 267 -5.25 0.21 24.18
CA ASP A 267 -4.00 0.27 24.94
C ASP A 267 -3.95 1.50 25.87
N LEU A 268 -4.45 2.64 25.40
CA LEU A 268 -4.53 3.86 26.19
C LEU A 268 -5.58 3.72 27.33
N ASP A 269 -6.76 3.17 27.01
CA ASP A 269 -7.84 2.95 27.97
C ASP A 269 -7.42 1.98 29.09
N GLU A 270 -6.71 0.91 28.75
CA GLU A 270 -6.27 -0.12 29.67
C GLU A 270 -4.90 0.16 30.31
N ALA A 271 -4.14 1.13 29.78
CA ALA A 271 -2.76 1.45 30.16
C ALA A 271 -1.85 0.20 30.21
N ASN A 272 -2.00 -0.68 29.19
CA ASN A 272 -1.33 -1.99 29.15
C ASN A 272 0.14 -1.92 28.67
N GLY A 273 0.58 -0.78 28.11
CA GLY A 273 1.96 -0.55 27.66
C GLY A 273 2.28 -1.01 26.23
N ASP A 274 1.28 -1.44 25.46
CA ASP A 274 1.46 -1.90 24.07
C ASP A 274 1.23 -0.79 23.02
N TYR A 275 0.88 0.43 23.44
CA TYR A 275 0.53 1.56 22.55
C TYR A 275 1.59 1.82 21.48
N ASP A 276 2.86 2.02 21.87
CA ASP A 276 3.95 2.35 20.95
C ASP A 276 4.17 1.24 19.92
N LYS A 277 4.03 -0.01 20.34
CA LYS A 277 4.10 -1.18 19.46
C LYS A 277 3.01 -1.14 18.39
N HIS A 278 1.75 -0.95 18.80
CA HIS A 278 0.64 -0.94 17.85
C HIS A 278 0.63 0.31 16.97
N GLN A 279 1.17 1.43 17.48
CA GLN A 279 1.41 2.64 16.69
C GLN A 279 2.44 2.37 15.57
N ALA A 280 3.55 1.70 15.89
CA ALA A 280 4.57 1.32 14.90
C ALA A 280 4.02 0.35 13.84
N GLU A 281 3.19 -0.63 14.24
CA GLU A 281 2.51 -1.52 13.31
C GLU A 281 1.56 -0.74 12.39
N GLY A 282 0.75 0.18 12.94
CA GLY A 282 -0.15 1.03 12.17
C GLY A 282 0.59 1.92 11.17
N HIS A 283 1.70 2.55 11.62
CA HIS A 283 2.59 3.35 10.77
C HIS A 283 3.09 2.56 9.56
N ALA A 284 3.68 1.39 9.81
CA ALA A 284 4.24 0.57 8.74
C ALA A 284 3.16 0.06 7.77
N PHE A 285 1.97 -0.33 8.26
CA PHE A 285 0.89 -0.80 7.41
C PHE A 285 0.22 0.30 6.59
N PHE A 286 -0.01 1.48 7.16
CA PHE A 286 -0.57 2.59 6.38
C PHE A 286 0.40 3.03 5.28
N ARG A 287 1.70 3.06 5.56
CA ARG A 287 2.74 3.38 4.58
C ARG A 287 2.67 2.50 3.33
N VAL A 288 2.19 1.24 3.43
CA VAL A 288 2.06 0.34 2.27
C VAL A 288 1.08 0.87 1.21
N ILE A 289 0.03 1.56 1.63
CA ILE A 289 -0.98 2.07 0.68
C ILE A 289 -0.92 3.59 0.50
N GLU A 290 -0.24 4.31 1.37
CA GLU A 290 -0.25 5.77 1.41
C GLU A 290 0.02 6.40 0.03
N ALA A 291 1.06 5.95 -0.68
CA ALA A 291 1.42 6.47 -1.99
C ALA A 291 0.34 6.26 -3.07
N TYR A 292 -0.55 5.29 -2.89
CA TYR A 292 -1.64 5.00 -3.83
C TYR A 292 -2.94 5.69 -3.46
N VAL A 293 -3.13 6.04 -2.18
CA VAL A 293 -4.43 6.50 -1.68
C VAL A 293 -4.46 7.96 -1.25
N ALA A 294 -3.30 8.58 -1.01
CA ALA A 294 -3.23 9.92 -0.45
C ALA A 294 -3.97 10.97 -1.29
N ASP A 295 -3.86 10.90 -2.62
CA ASP A 295 -4.52 11.84 -3.53
C ASP A 295 -6.07 11.69 -3.54
N HIS A 296 -6.61 10.64 -2.91
CA HIS A 296 -8.05 10.45 -2.68
C HIS A 296 -8.51 10.93 -1.31
N THR A 297 -7.69 11.71 -0.59
CA THR A 297 -7.94 12.11 0.80
C THR A 297 -7.96 13.63 1.02
N ASP A 298 -8.31 14.39 -0.01
CA ASP A 298 -8.40 15.84 0.01
C ASP A 298 -9.58 16.37 0.85
N GLY A 299 -9.52 17.61 1.30
CA GLY A 299 -10.57 18.23 2.09
C GLY A 299 -10.69 19.75 1.90
N CYS A 300 -11.81 20.32 2.30
CA CYS A 300 -12.05 21.77 2.34
C CYS A 300 -12.15 22.25 3.78
N TYR A 301 -11.22 23.08 4.24
CA TYR A 301 -11.29 23.68 5.56
C TYR A 301 -12.33 24.82 5.60
N ASN A 302 -13.11 24.89 6.67
CA ASN A 302 -14.08 25.94 6.92
C ASN A 302 -13.61 26.86 8.05
N MET A 303 -13.40 28.14 7.74
CA MET A 303 -12.89 29.14 8.69
C MET A 303 -13.88 29.51 9.80
N ALA A 304 -15.17 29.31 9.59
CA ALA A 304 -16.20 29.75 10.56
C ALA A 304 -16.41 28.70 11.67
N VAL A 305 -16.37 27.41 11.30
CA VAL A 305 -16.58 26.28 12.24
C VAL A 305 -15.30 25.57 12.61
N HIS A 306 -14.16 25.92 12.00
CA HIS A 306 -12.85 25.32 12.19
C HIS A 306 -12.84 23.78 11.97
N LYS A 307 -13.54 23.32 10.94
CA LYS A 307 -13.64 21.92 10.56
C LYS A 307 -13.34 21.73 9.08
N VAL A 308 -12.99 20.51 8.71
CA VAL A 308 -12.76 20.12 7.32
C VAL A 308 -13.98 19.37 6.81
N PHE A 309 -14.52 19.81 5.68
CA PHE A 309 -15.40 19.01 4.87
C PHE A 309 -14.54 18.02 4.11
N TYR A 310 -14.75 16.75 4.38
CA TYR A 310 -13.89 15.68 3.93
C TYR A 310 -14.69 14.71 3.05
N THR A 311 -14.29 14.60 1.79
CA THR A 311 -14.99 13.77 0.81
C THR A 311 -14.04 13.12 -0.21
N GLY A 312 -12.73 13.32 -0.07
CA GLY A 312 -11.72 12.77 -0.99
C GLY A 312 -11.75 13.43 -2.36
N ASP A 313 -11.16 12.84 -3.32
CA ASP A 313 -11.07 13.11 -4.77
C ASP A 313 -11.72 14.41 -5.29
N ILE A 314 -11.30 15.53 -4.74
CA ILE A 314 -11.80 16.88 -4.99
C ILE A 314 -10.65 17.81 -5.39
N ASP A 315 -10.97 19.00 -5.86
CA ASP A 315 -10.02 20.07 -6.13
C ASP A 315 -10.38 21.37 -5.40
N ALA A 316 -9.48 22.34 -5.45
CA ALA A 316 -9.70 23.64 -4.82
C ALA A 316 -11.00 24.31 -5.26
N SER A 317 -11.45 24.11 -6.50
CA SER A 317 -12.70 24.71 -6.99
C SER A 317 -13.95 24.11 -6.33
N THR A 318 -13.84 22.89 -5.81
CA THR A 318 -14.89 22.23 -5.03
C THR A 318 -15.17 22.99 -3.72
N CYS A 319 -14.14 23.60 -3.13
CA CYS A 319 -14.30 24.39 -1.90
C CYS A 319 -15.05 25.72 -2.11
N ASP A 320 -15.06 26.26 -3.34
CA ASP A 320 -15.88 27.42 -3.71
C ASP A 320 -17.33 27.06 -4.08
N ALA A 321 -17.65 25.76 -4.16
CA ALA A 321 -18.94 25.26 -4.64
C ALA A 321 -19.99 25.10 -3.54
N PHE A 322 -19.71 25.50 -2.31
CA PHE A 322 -20.68 25.48 -1.22
C PHE A 322 -21.70 26.63 -1.35
N MET A 323 -22.95 26.30 -1.09
CA MET A 323 -24.04 27.27 -1.07
C MET A 323 -25.08 26.98 0.01
N TRP A 324 -25.61 28.03 0.62
CA TRP A 324 -26.70 27.92 1.57
C TRP A 324 -28.04 27.82 0.80
N THR A 325 -28.70 26.67 0.85
CA THR A 325 -29.89 26.39 0.04
C THR A 325 -30.95 25.60 0.79
N GLN A 326 -32.20 25.64 0.32
CA GLN A 326 -33.28 24.79 0.85
C GLN A 326 -33.23 23.39 0.28
N HIS A 327 -33.41 22.39 1.14
CA HIS A 327 -33.54 20.99 0.71
C HIS A 327 -34.92 20.78 0.06
N ASN A 328 -34.91 20.34 -1.21
CA ASN A 328 -36.13 20.01 -1.99
C ASN A 328 -37.21 21.11 -2.04
N GLY A 329 -36.87 22.37 -1.76
CA GLY A 329 -37.81 23.50 -1.84
C GLY A 329 -38.80 23.58 -0.69
N GLU A 330 -38.77 22.69 0.27
CA GLU A 330 -39.55 22.74 1.52
C GLU A 330 -38.67 22.30 2.68
N GLY A 331 -38.62 23.10 3.74
CA GLY A 331 -37.90 22.72 4.96
C GLY A 331 -36.71 23.60 5.31
N ASP A 332 -35.79 23.06 6.08
CA ASP A 332 -34.67 23.81 6.63
C ASP A 332 -33.58 24.04 5.56
N TYR A 333 -32.89 25.17 5.71
CA TYR A 333 -31.71 25.47 4.90
C TYR A 333 -30.51 24.61 5.31
N MET A 334 -29.63 24.31 4.35
CA MET A 334 -28.40 23.54 4.55
C MET A 334 -27.24 24.09 3.72
N CYS A 335 -26.04 23.83 4.15
CA CYS A 335 -24.83 24.11 3.38
C CYS A 335 -24.56 22.92 2.43
N TYR A 336 -24.78 23.12 1.15
CA TYR A 336 -24.73 22.11 0.11
C TYR A 336 -23.62 22.40 -0.88
N ASN A 337 -22.82 21.40 -1.19
CA ASN A 337 -21.80 21.50 -2.23
C ASN A 337 -22.37 21.08 -3.58
N THR A 338 -22.32 21.99 -4.57
CA THR A 338 -22.92 21.78 -5.89
C THR A 338 -22.11 20.89 -6.83
N VAL A 339 -20.87 20.56 -6.47
CA VAL A 339 -19.97 19.64 -7.21
C VAL A 339 -20.08 18.22 -6.68
N THR A 340 -19.90 18.03 -5.37
CA THR A 340 -19.97 16.71 -4.73
C THR A 340 -21.37 16.22 -4.45
N HIS A 341 -22.37 17.13 -4.52
CA HIS A 341 -23.77 16.85 -4.16
C HIS A 341 -23.98 16.42 -2.71
N GLN A 342 -23.08 16.79 -1.81
CA GLN A 342 -23.12 16.45 -0.40
C GLN A 342 -23.46 17.68 0.47
N VAL A 343 -23.93 17.40 1.68
CA VAL A 343 -24.28 18.41 2.69
C VAL A 343 -23.18 18.45 3.74
N SER A 344 -22.69 19.65 4.09
CA SER A 344 -21.83 19.82 5.26
C SER A 344 -22.70 19.83 6.52
N THR A 345 -22.60 18.76 7.30
CA THR A 345 -23.38 18.56 8.54
C THR A 345 -22.89 19.42 9.70
N ASP A 346 -21.65 19.93 9.63
CA ASP A 346 -21.03 20.78 10.66
C ASP A 346 -21.45 22.26 10.56
N VAL A 347 -22.19 22.62 9.52
CA VAL A 347 -22.59 23.98 9.18
C VAL A 347 -24.11 24.14 9.31
N THR A 348 -24.54 25.08 10.14
CA THR A 348 -25.95 25.29 10.49
C THR A 348 -26.50 26.66 10.10
N THR A 349 -25.66 27.57 9.59
CA THR A 349 -26.02 28.92 9.18
C THR A 349 -25.39 29.32 7.85
N GLU A 350 -25.98 30.26 7.15
CA GLU A 350 -25.45 30.85 5.90
C GLU A 350 -24.04 31.41 6.10
N THR A 351 -23.82 32.15 7.19
CA THR A 351 -22.50 32.74 7.51
C THR A 351 -21.43 31.70 7.72
N GLU A 352 -21.78 30.57 8.32
CA GLU A 352 -20.86 29.43 8.46
C GLU A 352 -20.59 28.77 7.11
N CYS A 353 -21.59 28.63 6.24
CA CYS A 353 -21.46 28.08 4.90
C CYS A 353 -20.51 28.91 4.01
N ASP A 354 -20.52 30.22 4.15
CA ASP A 354 -19.60 31.15 3.48
C ASP A 354 -18.14 31.03 3.99
N GLY A 355 -17.90 30.22 4.99
CA GLY A 355 -16.56 29.94 5.53
C GLY A 355 -15.70 29.01 4.69
N TYR A 356 -16.25 28.36 3.66
CA TYR A 356 -15.50 27.58 2.69
C TYR A 356 -14.94 28.45 1.57
N SER A 357 -13.74 28.13 1.08
CA SER A 357 -13.18 28.74 -0.13
C SER A 357 -12.06 27.90 -0.74
N ALA A 358 -11.77 28.08 -2.03
CA ALA A 358 -10.67 27.42 -2.74
C ALA A 358 -9.29 27.66 -2.12
N GLN A 359 -9.10 28.79 -1.39
CA GLN A 359 -7.84 29.10 -0.71
C GLN A 359 -7.61 28.27 0.55
N LEU A 360 -8.63 27.53 0.99
CA LEU A 360 -8.62 26.69 2.19
C LEU A 360 -8.71 25.21 1.83
N PHE A 361 -8.41 24.87 0.59
CA PHE A 361 -8.24 23.50 0.13
C PHE A 361 -7.05 22.84 0.84
N GLN A 362 -7.25 21.61 1.28
CA GLN A 362 -6.26 20.81 1.99
C GLN A 362 -5.97 19.57 1.16
N GLU A 363 -4.85 19.57 0.44
CA GLU A 363 -4.37 18.37 -0.27
C GLU A 363 -4.01 17.28 0.73
N ARG A 364 -4.38 16.03 0.43
CA ARG A 364 -4.00 14.82 1.19
C ARG A 364 -4.32 14.89 2.69
N TYR A 365 -5.33 15.67 3.06
CA TYR A 365 -5.70 15.92 4.46
C TYR A 365 -5.89 14.63 5.26
N GLY A 366 -6.63 13.65 4.70
CA GLY A 366 -6.89 12.39 5.41
C GLY A 366 -5.62 11.56 5.63
N ALA A 367 -4.74 11.49 4.61
CA ALA A 367 -3.46 10.79 4.74
C ALA A 367 -2.55 11.46 5.79
N GLU A 368 -2.47 12.80 5.79
CA GLU A 368 -1.73 13.54 6.82
C GLU A 368 -2.26 13.24 8.23
N LYS A 369 -3.59 13.18 8.40
CA LYS A 369 -4.20 12.88 9.71
C LYS A 369 -3.98 11.44 10.16
N ILE A 370 -3.94 10.48 9.24
CA ILE A 370 -3.58 9.11 9.58
C ILE A 370 -2.11 9.04 10.00
N ASN A 371 -1.22 9.76 9.30
CA ASN A 371 0.19 9.85 9.69
C ASN A 371 0.39 10.52 11.06
N GLU A 372 -0.38 11.57 11.39
CA GLU A 372 -0.36 12.18 12.72
C GLU A 372 -0.77 11.18 13.82
N ILE A 373 -1.76 10.31 13.57
CA ILE A 373 -2.17 9.26 14.50
C ILE A 373 -1.02 8.26 14.73
N TYR A 374 -0.32 7.88 13.66
CA TYR A 374 0.77 6.90 13.70
C TYR A 374 2.17 7.51 13.88
N ASP A 375 2.29 8.80 14.13
CA ASP A 375 3.58 9.45 14.42
C ASP A 375 4.16 8.89 15.73
N LEU A 376 5.30 8.21 15.65
CA LEU A 376 5.98 7.56 16.79
C LEU A 376 6.38 8.51 17.92
N LYS A 377 6.31 9.83 17.68
CA LYS A 377 6.54 10.86 18.70
C LYS A 377 5.25 11.39 19.33
N ASN A 378 4.11 10.81 18.99
CA ASN A 378 2.82 11.18 19.54
C ASN A 378 2.45 10.23 20.69
N ASP A 379 2.38 10.77 21.92
CA ASP A 379 2.05 10.00 23.15
C ASP A 379 0.59 9.54 23.21
N GLY A 380 -0.23 9.91 22.22
CA GLY A 380 -1.65 9.57 22.15
C GLY A 380 -2.59 10.46 22.96
N ASP A 381 -3.87 10.33 22.66
CA ASP A 381 -4.96 11.02 23.37
C ASP A 381 -5.96 9.95 23.87
N THR A 382 -6.12 9.87 25.19
CA THR A 382 -7.02 8.90 25.83
C THR A 382 -8.51 9.15 25.54
N ASP A 383 -8.86 10.34 25.04
CA ASP A 383 -10.23 10.68 24.66
C ASP A 383 -10.51 10.41 23.17
N ALA A 384 -9.48 9.99 22.39
CA ALA A 384 -9.61 9.77 20.94
C ALA A 384 -10.09 8.35 20.61
N ASP A 385 -11.06 8.25 19.72
CA ASP A 385 -11.43 7.00 19.03
C ASP A 385 -10.64 6.92 17.71
N TYR A 386 -9.43 6.37 17.77
CA TYR A 386 -8.55 6.27 16.60
C TYR A 386 -9.11 5.39 15.51
N GLU A 387 -9.85 4.31 15.86
CA GLU A 387 -10.52 3.46 14.86
C GLU A 387 -11.52 4.27 14.04
N ALA A 388 -12.39 5.01 14.70
CA ALA A 388 -13.39 5.84 14.03
C ALA A 388 -12.73 6.91 13.14
N HIS A 389 -11.63 7.52 13.61
CA HIS A 389 -10.88 8.52 12.84
C HIS A 389 -10.24 7.91 11.59
N VAL A 390 -9.52 6.79 11.70
CA VAL A 390 -8.89 6.14 10.55
C VAL A 390 -9.93 5.66 9.54
N ARG A 391 -11.06 5.09 9.99
CA ARG A 391 -12.18 4.72 9.11
C ARG A 391 -12.75 5.94 8.36
N MET A 392 -12.93 7.06 9.06
CA MET A 392 -13.42 8.30 8.46
C MET A 392 -12.47 8.80 7.37
N TYR A 393 -11.16 8.79 7.63
CA TYR A 393 -10.16 9.26 6.67
C TYR A 393 -9.95 8.31 5.48
N LEU A 394 -10.21 7.02 5.64
CA LEU A 394 -10.14 6.03 4.56
C LEU A 394 -11.45 5.89 3.77
N GLN A 395 -12.59 6.41 4.26
CA GLN A 395 -13.87 6.25 3.55
C GLN A 395 -13.83 6.77 2.11
N PRO A 396 -13.29 7.96 1.80
CA PRO A 396 -13.19 8.43 0.41
C PRO A 396 -12.29 7.57 -0.47
N VAL A 397 -11.24 6.98 0.11
CA VAL A 397 -10.40 6.00 -0.59
C VAL A 397 -11.24 4.78 -0.99
N TRP A 398 -12.03 4.25 -0.06
CA TRP A 398 -12.89 3.10 -0.36
C TRP A 398 -13.90 3.43 -1.45
N ASP A 399 -14.48 4.63 -1.42
CA ASP A 399 -15.42 5.09 -2.44
C ASP A 399 -14.71 5.20 -3.82
N ALA A 400 -13.50 5.75 -3.88
CA ALA A 400 -12.71 5.92 -5.11
C ALA A 400 -12.31 4.57 -5.74
N PHE A 401 -11.94 3.58 -4.90
CA PHE A 401 -11.56 2.24 -5.35
C PHE A 401 -12.77 1.29 -5.52
N GLY A 402 -14.00 1.77 -5.29
CA GLY A 402 -15.20 0.93 -5.33
C GLY A 402 -15.18 -0.20 -4.29
N ILE A 403 -14.57 0.07 -3.12
CA ILE A 403 -14.50 -0.84 -1.98
C ILE A 403 -15.75 -0.64 -1.12
N THR A 404 -16.45 -1.72 -0.86
CA THR A 404 -17.70 -1.69 -0.07
C THR A 404 -17.44 -1.99 1.40
N ALA A 405 -18.42 -1.72 2.25
CA ALA A 405 -18.36 -2.09 3.66
C ALA A 405 -18.23 -3.63 3.86
N ASP A 406 -18.79 -4.42 2.94
CA ASP A 406 -18.67 -5.88 2.99
C ASP A 406 -17.25 -6.35 2.63
N ASP A 407 -16.54 -5.64 1.72
CA ASP A 407 -15.14 -5.93 1.38
C ASP A 407 -14.21 -5.65 2.57
N ILE A 408 -14.44 -4.57 3.32
CA ILE A 408 -13.69 -4.26 4.54
C ILE A 408 -14.06 -5.21 5.67
N GLY A 409 -15.32 -5.57 5.81
CA GLY A 409 -15.84 -6.40 6.89
C GLY A 409 -15.91 -5.68 8.24
N THR A 410 -16.07 -6.47 9.30
CA THR A 410 -16.20 -5.96 10.67
C THR A 410 -15.08 -6.51 11.54
N LEU A 411 -14.34 -5.65 12.22
CA LEU A 411 -13.29 -6.02 13.17
C LEU A 411 -13.93 -6.82 14.34
N GLN A 412 -13.33 -7.98 14.66
CA GLN A 412 -13.84 -8.96 15.63
C GLN A 412 -12.98 -9.01 16.88
#